data_3479ce2d574e6a2e35e145e461b6a8de
#
_entry.id   3479ce2d574e6a2e35e145e461b6a8de
#
_cell.length_a   1.000
_cell.length_b   1.000
_cell.length_c   1.000
_cell.angle_alpha   90.00
_cell.angle_beta   90.00
_cell.angle_gamma   90.00
#
_symmetry.space_group_name_H-M   'P 1'
#
loop_
_entity.id
_entity.type
_entity.pdbx_description
1 polymer ?
#
loop_
_entity_poly.entity_id
_entity_poly.type
_entity_poly.pdbx_seq_one_letter_code
_entity_poly.pdbx_strand_id
1 'polypeptide(L)'
;MDASVGSGCPSSAPEEYQRRQDQTVEGLSGVRSIIDDILIYGEGDTEEEALADHDVKFRALMECCKERNLKLNKDKFSLKMKEVKFIEHLITSKGLKPDPEKARAILDMPKPTNISGVRRIIGFVTYLSKFLPKLSDICEPLRKLTLKDSEFCWLDSHDNALDEIKRLVTAKPVLKYYDPKLQLVLQSDASHVVVVRQLFSLTVR
;
A
#
# COMPACT_ATOMS: atom_id res chain seq x y z
N MET A 1 34.01 22.70 -33.45
CA MET A 1 32.81 21.86 -33.70
C MET A 1 32.85 20.68 -32.73
N ASP A 2 32.36 20.90 -31.55
CA ASP A 2 32.27 19.82 -30.53
C ASP A 2 30.82 19.64 -30.16
N ALA A 3 30.26 18.53 -30.64
CA ALA A 3 28.95 18.07 -30.26
C ALA A 3 29.08 17.30 -28.94
N SER A 4 28.84 17.97 -27.81
CA SER A 4 28.64 17.31 -26.53
C SER A 4 27.30 16.58 -26.56
N VAL A 5 27.34 15.29 -26.85
CA VAL A 5 26.24 14.38 -26.67
C VAL A 5 26.01 14.25 -25.14
N GLY A 6 25.05 14.98 -24.65
CA GLY A 6 24.54 14.78 -23.28
C GLY A 6 24.02 13.36 -23.14
N SER A 7 24.74 12.54 -22.37
CA SER A 7 24.26 11.23 -21.90
C SER A 7 23.15 11.45 -20.89
N GLY A 8 21.92 11.72 -21.38
CA GLY A 8 20.72 11.61 -20.58
C GLY A 8 20.55 10.15 -20.18
N CYS A 9 20.62 9.85 -18.88
CA CYS A 9 20.17 8.57 -18.34
C CYS A 9 18.77 8.30 -18.89
N PRO A 10 18.47 7.17 -19.52
CA PRO A 10 17.11 6.89 -19.96
C PRO A 10 16.24 6.83 -18.71
N SER A 11 15.36 7.82 -18.56
CA SER A 11 14.25 7.75 -17.58
C SER A 11 13.54 6.44 -17.85
N SER A 12 13.29 5.65 -16.80
CA SER A 12 12.65 4.37 -17.02
C SER A 12 11.28 4.61 -17.65
N ALA A 13 10.91 3.83 -18.65
CA ALA A 13 9.63 3.98 -19.37
C ALA A 13 8.40 4.07 -18.43
N PRO A 14 8.36 3.34 -17.29
CA PRO A 14 7.30 3.47 -16.29
C PRO A 14 7.21 4.86 -15.64
N GLU A 15 8.34 5.53 -15.37
CA GLU A 15 8.35 6.86 -14.75
C GLU A 15 7.82 7.93 -15.71
N GLU A 16 8.22 7.86 -16.98
CA GLU A 16 7.74 8.77 -18.01
C GLU A 16 6.25 8.54 -18.29
N TYR A 17 5.78 7.30 -18.27
CA TYR A 17 4.37 6.98 -18.40
C TYR A 17 3.56 7.57 -17.23
N GLN A 18 4.00 7.36 -15.99
CA GLN A 18 3.37 7.93 -14.80
C GLN A 18 3.31 9.45 -14.87
N ARG A 19 4.41 10.10 -15.25
CA ARG A 19 4.46 11.56 -15.39
C ARG A 19 3.43 12.08 -16.40
N ARG A 20 3.28 11.43 -17.55
CA ARG A 20 2.27 11.80 -18.57
C ARG A 20 0.86 11.59 -18.06
N GLN A 21 0.64 10.52 -17.31
CA GLN A 21 -0.67 10.23 -16.75
C GLN A 21 -1.03 11.24 -15.67
N ASP A 22 -0.10 11.60 -14.79
CA ASP A 22 -0.31 12.64 -13.80
C ASP A 22 -0.64 13.99 -14.45
N GLN A 23 0.07 14.37 -15.51
CA GLN A 23 -0.24 15.56 -16.31
C GLN A 23 -1.63 15.48 -16.97
N THR A 24 -2.10 14.28 -17.31
CA THR A 24 -3.42 14.10 -17.92
C THR A 24 -4.55 14.35 -16.94
N VAL A 25 -4.37 13.99 -15.66
CA VAL A 25 -5.39 14.19 -14.61
C VAL A 25 -5.11 15.40 -13.73
N GLU A 26 -4.08 16.19 -14.07
CA GLU A 26 -3.71 17.40 -13.34
C GLU A 26 -4.85 18.41 -13.28
N GLY A 27 -5.13 18.95 -12.09
CA GLY A 27 -6.23 19.89 -11.86
C GLY A 27 -7.58 19.24 -11.56
N LEU A 28 -7.72 17.92 -11.73
CA LEU A 28 -8.95 17.21 -11.37
C LEU A 28 -8.97 16.91 -9.87
N SER A 29 -9.89 17.52 -9.14
CA SER A 29 -10.11 17.21 -7.72
C SER A 29 -10.63 15.78 -7.55
N GLY A 30 -10.17 15.07 -6.50
CA GLY A 30 -10.66 13.73 -6.16
C GLY A 30 -10.30 12.63 -7.17
N VAL A 31 -9.35 12.90 -8.07
CA VAL A 31 -8.82 11.92 -9.02
C VAL A 31 -7.35 11.62 -8.67
N ARG A 32 -6.99 10.35 -8.70
CA ARG A 32 -5.61 9.87 -8.52
C ARG A 32 -5.29 8.84 -9.58
N SER A 33 -4.10 8.94 -10.17
CA SER A 33 -3.62 7.95 -11.13
C SER A 33 -2.35 7.29 -10.64
N ILE A 34 -2.26 5.99 -10.82
CA ILE A 34 -1.02 5.24 -10.60
C ILE A 34 -0.90 4.14 -11.64
N ILE A 35 0.18 4.20 -12.41
CA ILE A 35 0.46 3.28 -13.51
C ILE A 35 -0.75 3.18 -14.45
N ASP A 36 -1.49 2.09 -14.41
CA ASP A 36 -2.63 1.82 -15.31
C ASP A 36 -3.99 2.12 -14.66
N ASP A 37 -4.02 2.42 -13.37
CA ASP A 37 -5.26 2.58 -12.61
C ASP A 37 -5.57 4.06 -12.34
N ILE A 38 -6.84 4.44 -12.52
CA ILE A 38 -7.37 5.76 -12.14
C ILE A 38 -8.45 5.55 -11.09
N LEU A 39 -8.25 6.17 -9.94
CA LEU A 39 -9.20 6.18 -8.83
C LEU A 39 -9.91 7.53 -8.76
N ILE A 40 -11.25 7.48 -8.62
CA ILE A 40 -12.08 8.65 -8.32
C ILE A 40 -12.73 8.41 -6.96
N TYR A 41 -12.73 9.42 -6.11
CA TYR A 41 -13.45 9.35 -4.84
C TYR A 41 -14.32 10.59 -4.64
N GLY A 42 -15.51 10.37 -4.10
CA GLY A 42 -16.42 11.42 -3.65
C GLY A 42 -16.24 11.71 -2.17
N GLU A 43 -16.51 12.96 -1.80
CA GLU A 43 -16.43 13.48 -0.43
C GLU A 43 -17.79 14.04 -0.03
N GLY A 44 -18.21 13.80 1.22
CA GLY A 44 -19.46 14.29 1.78
C GLY A 44 -19.67 13.75 3.18
N ASP A 45 -20.49 14.42 3.96
CA ASP A 45 -20.87 13.99 5.31
C ASP A 45 -21.90 12.85 5.26
N THR A 46 -22.64 12.74 4.15
CA THR A 46 -23.60 11.67 3.86
C THR A 46 -23.21 10.85 2.63
N GLU A 47 -23.78 9.65 2.49
CA GLU A 47 -23.56 8.81 1.31
C GLU A 47 -24.08 9.48 0.04
N GLU A 48 -25.23 10.17 0.12
CA GLU A 48 -25.81 10.89 -1.00
C GLU A 48 -24.92 12.04 -1.48
N GLU A 49 -24.38 12.83 -0.56
CA GLU A 49 -23.45 13.93 -0.87
C GLU A 49 -22.17 13.41 -1.52
N ALA A 50 -21.59 12.36 -0.95
CA ALA A 50 -20.39 11.73 -1.50
C ALA A 50 -20.64 11.16 -2.91
N LEU A 51 -21.81 10.58 -3.18
CA LEU A 51 -22.19 10.10 -4.50
C LEU A 51 -22.40 11.25 -5.49
N ALA A 52 -23.01 12.33 -5.08
CA ALA A 52 -23.22 13.51 -5.93
C ALA A 52 -21.88 14.15 -6.31
N ASP A 53 -20.98 14.31 -5.34
CA ASP A 53 -19.63 14.83 -5.56
C ASP A 53 -18.82 13.90 -6.47
N HIS A 54 -18.89 12.57 -6.25
CA HIS A 54 -18.28 11.59 -7.12
C HIS A 54 -18.78 11.73 -8.58
N ASP A 55 -20.07 11.92 -8.81
CA ASP A 55 -20.64 12.05 -10.15
C ASP A 55 -20.15 13.31 -10.88
N VAL A 56 -19.97 14.42 -10.15
CA VAL A 56 -19.37 15.65 -10.70
C VAL A 56 -17.91 15.39 -11.12
N LYS A 57 -17.11 14.80 -10.23
CA LYS A 57 -15.71 14.47 -10.50
C LYS A 57 -15.57 13.45 -11.65
N PHE A 58 -16.47 12.49 -11.73
CA PHE A 58 -16.50 11.51 -12.81
C PHE A 58 -16.77 12.16 -14.17
N ARG A 59 -17.73 13.09 -14.26
CA ARG A 59 -18.00 13.82 -15.50
C ARG A 59 -16.79 14.65 -15.93
N ALA A 60 -16.15 15.35 -15.00
CA ALA A 60 -14.94 16.11 -15.28
C ALA A 60 -13.80 15.22 -15.81
N LEU A 61 -13.62 14.02 -15.24
CA LEU A 61 -12.65 13.05 -15.77
C LEU A 61 -13.02 12.59 -17.19
N MET A 62 -14.30 12.31 -17.46
CA MET A 62 -14.74 11.87 -18.80
C MET A 62 -14.52 12.97 -19.86
N GLU A 63 -14.77 14.22 -19.54
CA GLU A 63 -14.48 15.36 -20.41
C GLU A 63 -12.97 15.47 -20.68
N CYS A 64 -12.15 15.42 -19.62
CA CYS A 64 -10.71 15.44 -19.74
C CYS A 64 -10.17 14.27 -20.60
N CYS A 65 -10.68 13.05 -20.40
CA CYS A 65 -10.32 11.89 -21.21
C CYS A 65 -10.65 12.11 -22.70
N LYS A 66 -11.79 12.70 -22.99
CA LYS A 66 -12.21 13.03 -24.36
C LYS A 66 -11.30 14.09 -25.00
N GLU A 67 -11.01 15.17 -24.29
CA GLU A 67 -10.14 16.25 -24.75
C GLU A 67 -8.71 15.80 -25.02
N ARG A 68 -8.19 14.94 -24.15
CA ARG A 68 -6.80 14.43 -24.21
C ARG A 68 -6.67 13.11 -24.96
N ASN A 69 -7.75 12.63 -25.59
CA ASN A 69 -7.80 11.36 -26.34
C ASN A 69 -7.33 10.16 -25.51
N LEU A 70 -7.63 10.15 -24.21
CA LEU A 70 -7.33 9.04 -23.32
C LEU A 70 -8.44 7.98 -23.42
N LYS A 71 -8.08 6.76 -23.80
CA LYS A 71 -9.02 5.65 -23.92
C LYS A 71 -9.00 4.80 -22.65
N LEU A 72 -10.15 4.70 -22.00
CA LEU A 72 -10.33 3.84 -20.83
C LEU A 72 -10.82 2.45 -21.25
N ASN A 73 -10.37 1.42 -20.52
CA ASN A 73 -10.81 0.05 -20.75
C ASN A 73 -12.17 -0.18 -20.09
N LYS A 74 -13.21 -0.41 -20.91
CA LYS A 74 -14.58 -0.65 -20.45
C LYS A 74 -14.70 -1.90 -19.57
N ASP A 75 -13.94 -2.95 -19.85
CA ASP A 75 -14.06 -4.23 -19.15
C ASP A 75 -13.45 -4.20 -17.75
N LYS A 76 -12.55 -3.24 -17.49
CA LYS A 76 -11.94 -2.99 -16.17
C LYS A 76 -12.66 -1.89 -15.37
N PHE A 77 -13.67 -1.28 -15.95
CA PHE A 77 -14.35 -0.15 -15.34
C PHE A 77 -15.30 -0.59 -14.23
N SER A 78 -15.14 0.00 -13.05
CA SER A 78 -16.02 -0.22 -11.89
C SER A 78 -16.49 1.12 -11.35
N LEU A 79 -17.80 1.31 -11.21
CA LEU A 79 -18.39 2.57 -10.80
C LEU A 79 -19.10 2.45 -9.45
N LYS A 80 -18.99 3.48 -8.60
CA LYS A 80 -19.69 3.61 -7.31
C LYS A 80 -19.48 2.41 -6.38
N MET A 81 -18.27 1.92 -6.34
CA MET A 81 -17.88 0.82 -5.45
C MET A 81 -17.68 1.32 -4.02
N LYS A 82 -18.20 0.61 -3.02
CA LYS A 82 -17.97 0.93 -1.60
C LYS A 82 -16.55 0.56 -1.13
N GLU A 83 -15.93 -0.38 -1.81
CA GLU A 83 -14.56 -0.84 -1.56
C GLU A 83 -13.85 -1.03 -2.90
N VAL A 84 -12.66 -0.49 -3.06
CA VAL A 84 -11.88 -0.55 -4.30
C VAL A 84 -10.48 -1.07 -4.02
N LYS A 85 -10.05 -2.08 -4.79
CA LYS A 85 -8.66 -2.53 -4.79
C LYS A 85 -7.82 -1.53 -5.58
N PHE A 86 -6.88 -0.89 -4.91
CA PHE A 86 -5.98 0.10 -5.51
C PHE A 86 -4.61 0.02 -4.85
N ILE A 87 -3.55 -0.12 -5.64
CA ILE A 87 -2.16 -0.26 -5.18
C ILE A 87 -2.03 -1.30 -4.06
N GLU A 88 -2.44 -2.53 -4.32
CA GLU A 88 -2.34 -3.65 -3.37
C GLU A 88 -3.11 -3.47 -2.04
N HIS A 89 -3.98 -2.47 -1.94
CA HIS A 89 -4.80 -2.19 -0.76
C HIS A 89 -6.28 -2.18 -1.14
N LEU A 90 -7.10 -2.49 -0.17
CA LEU A 90 -8.53 -2.28 -0.27
C LEU A 90 -8.88 -0.93 0.38
N ILE A 91 -9.21 0.05 -0.47
CA ILE A 91 -9.68 1.37 -0.03
C ILE A 91 -11.15 1.26 0.34
N THR A 92 -11.52 1.77 1.50
CA THR A 92 -12.90 1.81 2.00
C THR A 92 -13.22 3.17 2.59
N SER A 93 -14.48 3.48 2.84
CA SER A 93 -14.87 4.72 3.54
C SER A 93 -14.31 4.83 4.97
N LYS A 94 -13.92 3.72 5.59
CA LYS A 94 -13.41 3.66 6.97
C LYS A 94 -11.88 3.67 7.07
N GLY A 95 -11.17 3.57 5.93
CA GLY A 95 -9.72 3.49 5.88
C GLY A 95 -9.21 2.44 4.91
N LEU A 96 -7.92 2.17 4.99
CA LEU A 96 -7.24 1.16 4.18
C LEU A 96 -7.28 -0.18 4.89
N LYS A 97 -7.59 -1.24 4.14
CA LYS A 97 -7.46 -2.63 4.57
C LYS A 97 -6.37 -3.33 3.76
N PRO A 98 -5.72 -4.37 4.31
CA PRO A 98 -4.86 -5.22 3.50
C PRO A 98 -5.67 -5.94 2.41
N ASP A 99 -5.02 -6.26 1.30
CA ASP A 99 -5.62 -7.08 0.24
C ASP A 99 -6.10 -8.42 0.83
N PRO A 100 -7.40 -8.79 0.67
CA PRO A 100 -7.94 -10.02 1.22
C PRO A 100 -7.25 -11.28 0.69
N GLU A 101 -6.77 -11.28 -0.55
CA GLU A 101 -6.03 -12.40 -1.14
C GLU A 101 -4.68 -12.59 -0.47
N LYS A 102 -3.95 -11.49 -0.21
CA LYS A 102 -2.68 -11.52 0.51
C LYS A 102 -2.87 -11.93 1.97
N ALA A 103 -3.93 -11.44 2.62
CA ALA A 103 -4.27 -11.86 3.98
C ALA A 103 -4.58 -13.36 4.03
N ARG A 104 -5.37 -13.88 3.10
CA ARG A 104 -5.67 -15.32 2.99
C ARG A 104 -4.43 -16.14 2.74
N ALA A 105 -3.54 -15.70 1.83
CA ALA A 105 -2.28 -16.39 1.54
C ALA A 105 -1.40 -16.60 2.79
N ILE A 106 -1.44 -15.68 3.76
CA ILE A 106 -0.74 -15.84 5.04
C ILE A 106 -1.46 -16.83 5.95
N LEU A 107 -2.78 -16.78 6.03
CA LEU A 107 -3.58 -17.69 6.86
C LEU A 107 -3.42 -19.14 6.39
N ASP A 108 -3.42 -19.37 5.08
CA ASP A 108 -3.32 -20.67 4.46
C ASP A 108 -1.85 -21.19 4.38
N MET A 109 -0.88 -20.36 4.79
CA MET A 109 0.53 -20.70 4.68
C MET A 109 0.88 -21.82 5.66
N PRO A 110 1.46 -22.95 5.16
CA PRO A 110 1.90 -24.03 6.02
C PRO A 110 3.15 -23.64 6.82
N LYS A 111 3.42 -24.40 7.87
CA LYS A 111 4.67 -24.30 8.63
C LYS A 111 5.88 -24.45 7.70
N PRO A 112 6.85 -23.53 7.73
CA PRO A 112 8.03 -23.62 6.88
C PRO A 112 8.91 -24.82 7.25
N THR A 113 9.48 -25.45 6.24
CA THR A 113 10.43 -26.56 6.39
C THR A 113 11.87 -26.16 6.08
N ASN A 114 12.10 -24.91 5.69
CA ASN A 114 13.41 -24.38 5.34
C ASN A 114 13.47 -22.85 5.45
N ILE A 115 14.68 -22.29 5.37
CA ILE A 115 14.93 -20.84 5.44
C ILE A 115 14.19 -20.06 4.34
N SER A 116 14.06 -20.63 3.14
CA SER A 116 13.34 -19.98 2.04
C SER A 116 11.86 -19.76 2.36
N GLY A 117 11.21 -20.76 2.99
CA GLY A 117 9.86 -20.65 3.50
C GLY A 117 9.71 -19.56 4.56
N VAL A 118 10.68 -19.45 5.48
CA VAL A 118 10.70 -18.37 6.49
C VAL A 118 10.83 -16.99 5.85
N ARG A 119 11.74 -16.83 4.89
CA ARG A 119 11.90 -15.57 4.15
C ARG A 119 10.62 -15.17 3.42
N ARG A 120 9.89 -16.13 2.88
CA ARG A 120 8.60 -15.89 2.25
C ARG A 120 7.57 -15.36 3.25
N ILE A 121 7.46 -15.93 4.44
CA ILE A 121 6.59 -15.43 5.52
C ILE A 121 6.98 -13.99 5.87
N ILE A 122 8.26 -13.74 6.13
CA ILE A 122 8.77 -12.40 6.48
C ILE A 122 8.43 -11.38 5.39
N GLY A 123 8.55 -11.75 4.10
CA GLY A 123 8.16 -10.89 2.97
C GLY A 123 6.68 -10.50 3.02
N PHE A 124 5.77 -11.46 3.23
CA PHE A 124 4.34 -11.17 3.37
C PHE A 124 4.03 -10.32 4.62
N VAL A 125 4.70 -10.62 5.71
CA VAL A 125 4.54 -9.89 6.98
C VAL A 125 5.02 -8.45 6.86
N THR A 126 6.11 -8.21 6.12
CA THR A 126 6.61 -6.85 5.86
C THR A 126 5.57 -6.00 5.11
N TYR A 127 4.83 -6.58 4.17
CA TYR A 127 3.71 -5.92 3.51
C TYR A 127 2.62 -5.49 4.53
N LEU A 128 2.35 -6.33 5.54
CA LEU A 128 1.33 -6.07 6.55
C LEU A 128 1.79 -5.14 7.69
N SER A 129 3.08 -4.81 7.77
CA SER A 129 3.65 -4.08 8.92
C SER A 129 2.94 -2.75 9.20
N LYS A 130 2.46 -2.06 8.16
CA LYS A 130 1.70 -0.81 8.29
C LYS A 130 0.32 -0.96 8.95
N PHE A 131 -0.24 -2.18 8.91
CA PHE A 131 -1.55 -2.47 9.49
C PHE A 131 -1.47 -3.07 10.89
N LEU A 132 -0.31 -3.65 11.24
CA LEU A 132 -0.13 -4.45 12.44
C LEU A 132 0.94 -3.83 13.35
N PRO A 133 0.54 -3.29 14.53
CA PRO A 133 1.50 -2.78 15.48
C PRO A 133 2.38 -3.90 16.06
N LYS A 134 3.63 -3.58 16.43
CA LYS A 134 4.59 -4.49 17.07
C LYS A 134 4.93 -5.75 16.28
N LEU A 135 4.64 -5.78 14.99
CA LEU A 135 4.92 -6.93 14.14
C LEU A 135 6.42 -7.24 14.05
N SER A 136 7.27 -6.24 14.23
CA SER A 136 8.73 -6.40 14.26
C SER A 136 9.18 -7.34 15.39
N ASP A 137 8.64 -7.15 16.58
CA ASP A 137 8.98 -7.94 17.77
C ASP A 137 8.48 -9.38 17.64
N ILE A 138 7.25 -9.54 17.14
CA ILE A 138 6.64 -10.84 16.90
C ILE A 138 7.45 -11.66 15.88
N CYS A 139 8.03 -11.00 14.87
CA CYS A 139 8.80 -11.65 13.83
C CYS A 139 10.27 -11.86 14.18
N GLU A 140 10.75 -11.37 15.30
CA GLU A 140 12.15 -11.50 15.69
C GLU A 140 12.64 -12.97 15.71
N PRO A 141 11.92 -13.94 16.31
CA PRO A 141 12.34 -15.34 16.26
C PRO A 141 12.51 -15.86 14.82
N LEU A 142 11.56 -15.53 13.93
CA LEU A 142 11.60 -15.95 12.53
C LEU A 142 12.77 -15.32 11.77
N ARG A 143 13.10 -14.06 12.06
CA ARG A 143 14.25 -13.38 11.43
C ARG A 143 15.56 -14.00 11.83
N LYS A 144 15.71 -14.45 13.08
CA LYS A 144 16.92 -15.15 13.55
C LYS A 144 17.22 -16.40 12.73
N LEU A 145 16.21 -17.15 12.29
CA LEU A 145 16.37 -18.30 11.39
C LEU A 145 16.91 -17.95 9.99
N THR A 146 16.87 -16.69 9.59
CA THR A 146 17.33 -16.27 8.25
C THR A 146 18.75 -15.72 8.23
N LEU A 147 19.43 -15.67 9.37
CA LEU A 147 20.83 -15.24 9.47
C LEU A 147 21.75 -16.22 8.76
N LYS A 148 22.90 -15.73 8.25
CA LYS A 148 23.82 -16.52 7.41
C LYS A 148 24.39 -17.76 8.09
N ASP A 149 24.60 -17.66 9.41
CA ASP A 149 25.29 -18.70 10.19
C ASP A 149 24.33 -19.51 11.08
N SER A 150 23.01 -19.41 10.84
CA SER A 150 22.04 -20.19 11.62
C SER A 150 21.66 -21.47 10.90
N GLU A 151 21.75 -22.59 11.62
CA GLU A 151 21.12 -23.83 11.17
C GLU A 151 19.59 -23.72 11.28
N PHE A 152 18.87 -24.25 10.30
CA PHE A 152 17.44 -24.26 10.34
C PHE A 152 16.93 -25.25 11.40
N CYS A 153 16.47 -24.70 12.53
CA CYS A 153 15.83 -25.47 13.59
C CYS A 153 14.52 -24.81 13.97
N TRP A 154 13.40 -25.46 13.68
CA TRP A 154 12.09 -24.93 14.00
C TRP A 154 11.68 -25.33 15.41
N LEU A 155 11.43 -24.35 16.29
CA LEU A 155 11.09 -24.52 17.70
C LEU A 155 9.70 -23.96 17.99
N ASP A 156 9.15 -24.24 19.18
CA ASP A 156 7.84 -23.74 19.63
C ASP A 156 7.73 -22.21 19.61
N SER A 157 8.84 -21.50 19.82
CA SER A 157 8.89 -20.04 19.72
C SER A 157 8.55 -19.53 18.31
N HIS A 158 8.87 -20.32 17.28
CA HIS A 158 8.55 -19.99 15.89
C HIS A 158 7.09 -20.33 15.55
N ASP A 159 6.55 -21.42 16.13
CA ASP A 159 5.12 -21.74 16.03
C ASP A 159 4.29 -20.63 16.68
N ASN A 160 4.64 -20.20 17.89
CA ASN A 160 3.96 -19.10 18.59
C ASN A 160 4.00 -17.79 17.78
N ALA A 161 5.14 -17.46 17.18
CA ALA A 161 5.26 -16.27 16.33
C ALA A 161 4.36 -16.37 15.09
N LEU A 162 4.30 -17.52 14.42
CA LEU A 162 3.46 -17.73 13.24
C LEU A 162 1.97 -17.66 13.59
N ASP A 163 1.57 -18.29 14.70
CA ASP A 163 0.18 -18.27 15.17
C ASP A 163 -0.27 -16.87 15.55
N GLU A 164 0.60 -16.11 16.22
CA GLU A 164 0.30 -14.70 16.56
C GLU A 164 0.16 -13.83 15.31
N ILE A 165 1.01 -14.00 14.30
CA ILE A 165 0.87 -13.34 13.01
C ILE A 165 -0.50 -13.67 12.40
N LYS A 166 -0.88 -14.94 12.33
CA LYS A 166 -2.16 -15.38 11.77
C LYS A 166 -3.33 -14.78 12.56
N ARG A 167 -3.25 -14.76 13.89
CA ARG A 167 -4.25 -14.14 14.77
C ARG A 167 -4.45 -12.65 14.46
N LEU A 168 -3.36 -11.90 14.32
CA LEU A 168 -3.40 -10.48 14.00
C LEU A 168 -4.01 -10.21 12.61
N VAL A 169 -3.66 -11.03 11.62
CA VAL A 169 -4.23 -10.93 10.26
C VAL A 169 -5.73 -11.21 10.28
N THR A 170 -6.17 -12.18 11.08
CA THR A 170 -7.59 -12.54 11.22
C THR A 170 -8.42 -11.40 11.83
N ALA A 171 -7.82 -10.55 12.65
CA ALA A 171 -8.49 -9.38 13.25
C ALA A 171 -8.90 -8.31 12.22
N LYS A 172 -8.57 -8.48 10.93
CA LYS A 172 -8.91 -7.57 9.83
C LYS A 172 -8.56 -6.11 10.15
N PRO A 173 -7.28 -5.82 10.37
CA PRO A 173 -6.85 -4.49 10.77
C PRO A 173 -7.24 -3.46 9.71
N VAL A 174 -7.63 -2.27 10.15
CA VAL A 174 -7.95 -1.12 9.29
C VAL A 174 -7.05 0.04 9.68
N LEU A 175 -6.28 0.53 8.72
CA LEU A 175 -5.50 1.74 8.86
C LEU A 175 -6.41 2.93 8.57
N LYS A 176 -6.72 3.71 9.58
CA LYS A 176 -7.57 4.91 9.44
C LYS A 176 -6.89 5.97 8.57
N TYR A 177 -7.70 6.74 7.86
CA TYR A 177 -7.20 7.92 7.17
C TYR A 177 -6.71 8.98 8.17
N TYR A 178 -5.80 9.82 7.70
CA TYR A 178 -5.37 10.98 8.46
C TYR A 178 -6.54 11.92 8.68
N ASP A 179 -6.79 12.28 9.94
CA ASP A 179 -7.78 13.28 10.33
C ASP A 179 -7.03 14.46 10.99
N PRO A 180 -7.01 15.64 10.37
CA PRO A 180 -6.32 16.81 10.91
C PRO A 180 -6.93 17.34 12.21
N LYS A 181 -8.15 16.91 12.56
CA LYS A 181 -8.84 17.31 13.80
C LYS A 181 -8.38 16.48 15.00
N LEU A 182 -7.71 15.36 14.77
CA LEU A 182 -7.21 14.48 15.83
C LEU A 182 -5.77 14.85 16.20
N GLN A 183 -5.42 14.59 17.47
CA GLN A 183 -4.06 14.79 17.94
C GLN A 183 -3.09 13.88 17.17
N LEU A 184 -2.07 14.51 16.57
CA LEU A 184 -1.00 13.80 15.90
C LEU A 184 0.12 13.48 16.89
N VAL A 185 0.51 12.20 16.95
CA VAL A 185 1.69 11.77 17.69
C VAL A 185 2.77 11.42 16.67
N LEU A 186 3.87 12.19 16.69
CA LEU A 186 5.06 11.92 15.90
C LEU A 186 6.05 11.13 16.77
N GLN A 187 6.38 9.92 16.34
CA GLN A 187 7.41 9.12 16.96
C GLN A 187 8.61 9.04 16.02
N SER A 188 9.77 9.50 16.47
CA SER A 188 11.05 9.36 15.77
C SER A 188 11.97 8.46 16.58
N ASP A 189 12.73 7.60 15.91
CA ASP A 189 13.78 6.77 16.50
C ASP A 189 15.12 7.13 15.84
N ALA A 190 16.17 7.23 16.65
CA ALA A 190 17.52 7.55 16.20
C ALA A 190 18.52 6.54 16.78
N SER A 191 19.34 5.91 15.93
CA SER A 191 20.43 5.07 16.37
C SER A 191 21.77 5.81 16.26
N HIS A 192 22.74 5.47 17.13
CA HIS A 192 24.06 6.11 17.20
C HIS A 192 24.92 5.94 15.92
N VAL A 193 24.55 5.09 15.00
CA VAL A 193 25.38 4.67 13.85
C VAL A 193 24.80 5.04 12.49
N VAL A 194 23.54 5.46 12.43
CA VAL A 194 22.87 5.80 11.16
C VAL A 194 22.11 7.10 11.32
N VAL A 195 22.40 8.08 10.45
CA VAL A 195 21.50 9.23 10.25
C VAL A 195 20.18 8.67 9.70
N VAL A 196 19.19 8.60 10.59
CA VAL A 196 17.90 7.99 10.27
C VAL A 196 17.19 8.84 9.23
N ARG A 197 16.82 8.25 8.12
CA ARG A 197 15.67 8.72 7.35
C ARG A 197 14.47 8.68 8.29
N GLN A 198 13.89 9.85 8.56
CA GLN A 198 12.69 9.99 9.37
C GLN A 198 11.60 9.05 8.85
N LEU A 199 11.30 8.01 9.63
CA LEU A 199 10.11 7.20 9.44
C LEU A 199 8.99 7.88 10.23
N PHE A 200 8.10 8.55 9.52
CA PHE A 200 6.86 9.06 10.12
C PHE A 200 5.87 7.91 10.24
N SER A 201 5.64 7.44 11.46
CA SER A 201 4.53 6.55 11.77
C SER A 201 3.38 7.39 12.31
N LEU A 202 2.29 7.45 11.56
CA LEU A 202 1.02 8.05 11.99
C LEU A 202 0.26 7.01 12.82
N THR A 203 0.33 7.10 14.14
CA THR A 203 -0.57 6.35 15.02
C THR A 203 -1.66 7.31 15.51
N VAL A 204 -2.86 7.14 14.97
CA VAL A 204 -4.06 7.81 15.48
C VAL A 204 -4.61 6.94 16.61
N ARG A 205 -4.61 7.44 17.85
CA ARG A 205 -5.29 6.83 19.01
C ARG A 205 -6.70 7.33 19.11
#